data_0b02733898d894fa75d30237733016d6
#
_entry.id   0b02733898d894fa75d30237733016d6
#
_cell.length_a   1.000
_cell.length_b   1.000
_cell.length_c   1.000
_cell.angle_alpha   90.00
_cell.angle_beta   90.00
_cell.angle_gamma   90.00
#
_symmetry.space_group_name_H-M   'P 1'
#
loop_
_entity.id
_entity.type
_entity.pdbx_description
1 polymer ?
#
loop_
_entity_poly.entity_id
_entity_poly.type
_entity_poly.pdbx_seq_one_letter_code
_entity_poly.pdbx_strand_id
1 'polypeptide(L)'
;YAQESGIPFELGIIRSHYVGRTFIQPGDKVRHLGVKLKHNANRELIKGKRVVLIDDSIVRGTTSLKIVQMMREAGAAEVHLRIASPPTRHSCFYGVDTPERTKLLAAKLDLGGMTDFIHADSLSFVSIDGLYKALGEAHRADIHPKYCDACFTGDYPTTLTDQDELAPVDQFALLEERVG
;
A
#
# COMPACT_ATOMS: atom_id res chain seq x y z
N TYR A 1 -0.13 -16.38 -3.62
CA TYR A 1 0.00 -16.40 -2.15
C TYR A 1 -0.74 -17.59 -1.55
N ALA A 2 -2.06 -17.73 -1.79
CA ALA A 2 -2.89 -18.79 -1.21
C ALA A 2 -2.30 -20.19 -1.45
N GLN A 3 -1.93 -20.49 -2.69
CA GLN A 3 -1.34 -21.77 -3.09
C GLN A 3 -0.04 -22.08 -2.32
N GLU A 4 0.86 -21.09 -2.20
CA GLU A 4 2.16 -21.26 -1.51
C GLU A 4 2.01 -21.29 0.03
N SER A 5 1.07 -20.54 0.58
CA SER A 5 0.87 -20.47 2.04
C SER A 5 -0.04 -21.58 2.59
N GLY A 6 -0.76 -22.30 1.73
CA GLY A 6 -1.79 -23.25 2.14
C GLY A 6 -3.05 -22.61 2.73
N ILE A 7 -3.16 -21.28 2.75
CA ILE A 7 -4.35 -20.56 3.21
C ILE A 7 -5.38 -20.55 2.09
N PRO A 8 -6.64 -20.97 2.32
CA PRO A 8 -7.65 -21.01 1.27
C PRO A 8 -7.90 -19.65 0.64
N PHE A 9 -8.03 -19.62 -0.70
CA PHE A 9 -8.41 -18.42 -1.42
C PHE A 9 -9.94 -18.28 -1.44
N GLU A 10 -10.42 -17.09 -1.14
CA GLU A 10 -11.84 -16.75 -1.15
C GLU A 10 -12.06 -15.37 -1.79
N LEU A 11 -13.15 -15.20 -2.51
CA LEU A 11 -13.59 -13.90 -3.07
C LEU A 11 -14.31 -13.07 -2.01
N GLY A 12 -13.59 -12.70 -0.95
CA GLY A 12 -14.12 -11.90 0.15
C GLY A 12 -14.46 -10.46 -0.23
N ILE A 13 -13.89 -9.94 -1.32
CA ILE A 13 -14.18 -8.61 -1.88
C ILE A 13 -14.69 -8.77 -3.30
N ILE A 14 -15.84 -8.17 -3.57
CA ILE A 14 -16.45 -8.11 -4.91
C ILE A 14 -16.27 -6.68 -5.44
N ARG A 15 -15.67 -6.55 -6.61
CA ARG A 15 -15.47 -5.27 -7.28
C ARG A 15 -16.64 -4.98 -8.22
N SER A 16 -17.26 -3.80 -8.09
CA SER A 16 -18.19 -3.29 -9.08
C SER A 16 -17.43 -2.77 -10.31
N HIS A 17 -17.70 -3.35 -11.48
CA HIS A 17 -17.12 -2.91 -12.75
C HIS A 17 -17.74 -1.63 -13.31
N TYR A 18 -18.88 -1.20 -12.80
CA TYR A 18 -19.59 0.02 -13.22
C TYR A 18 -18.96 1.30 -12.65
N VAL A 19 -18.09 1.19 -11.66
CA VAL A 19 -17.40 2.34 -11.04
C VAL A 19 -15.97 2.40 -11.58
N GLY A 20 -15.65 3.48 -12.32
CA GLY A 20 -14.33 3.72 -12.89
C GLY A 20 -13.22 3.95 -11.85
N ARG A 21 -12.03 4.36 -12.29
CA ARG A 21 -10.89 4.68 -11.40
C ARG A 21 -11.23 5.83 -10.47
N THR A 22 -11.39 5.55 -9.18
CA THR A 22 -11.75 6.53 -8.13
C THR A 22 -10.56 7.38 -7.67
N PHE A 23 -9.33 7.00 -8.01
CA PHE A 23 -8.12 7.70 -7.57
C PHE A 23 -7.83 9.01 -8.31
N ILE A 24 -8.52 9.26 -9.44
CA ILE A 24 -8.33 10.44 -10.30
C ILE A 24 -9.33 11.56 -9.96
N GLN A 25 -10.30 11.30 -9.08
CA GLN A 25 -11.34 12.28 -8.76
C GLN A 25 -10.86 13.31 -7.72
N PRO A 26 -11.08 14.62 -7.97
CA PRO A 26 -10.77 15.67 -7.01
C PRO A 26 -11.76 15.59 -5.82
N GLY A 27 -11.22 15.62 -4.61
CA GLY A 27 -12.00 15.70 -3.36
C GLY A 27 -12.10 14.39 -2.57
N ASP A 28 -11.82 14.46 -1.26
CA ASP A 28 -11.75 13.30 -0.38
C ASP A 28 -13.12 12.64 -0.15
N LYS A 29 -14.18 13.42 -0.08
CA LYS A 29 -15.56 12.91 0.10
C LYS A 29 -16.03 12.07 -1.09
N VAL A 30 -15.68 12.48 -2.32
CA VAL A 30 -16.02 11.75 -3.55
C VAL A 30 -15.20 10.46 -3.66
N ARG A 31 -13.93 10.50 -3.27
CA ARG A 31 -13.07 9.30 -3.15
C ARG A 31 -13.57 8.32 -2.10
N HIS A 32 -14.12 8.80 -0.97
CA HIS A 32 -14.72 7.96 0.07
C HIS A 32 -15.93 7.18 -0.44
N LEU A 33 -16.86 7.88 -1.10
CA LEU A 33 -18.04 7.26 -1.70
C LEU A 33 -17.64 6.28 -2.82
N GLY A 34 -16.63 6.64 -3.62
CA GLY A 34 -16.13 5.83 -4.72
C GLY A 34 -15.54 4.49 -4.27
N VAL A 35 -14.82 4.42 -3.15
CA VAL A 35 -14.32 3.14 -2.61
C VAL A 35 -15.45 2.25 -2.11
N LYS A 36 -16.46 2.80 -1.41
CA LYS A 36 -17.64 2.06 -0.96
C LYS A 36 -18.48 1.53 -2.12
N LEU A 37 -18.62 2.29 -3.20
CA LEU A 37 -19.38 1.86 -4.40
C LEU A 37 -18.60 0.84 -5.25
N LYS A 38 -17.27 0.88 -5.20
CA LYS A 38 -16.40 0.04 -6.02
C LYS A 38 -16.12 -1.33 -5.41
N HIS A 39 -16.03 -1.41 -4.10
CA HIS A 39 -15.71 -2.64 -3.38
C HIS A 39 -16.80 -2.98 -2.39
N ASN A 40 -17.28 -4.21 -2.43
CA ASN A 40 -18.27 -4.74 -1.51
C ASN A 40 -17.72 -5.99 -0.83
N ALA A 41 -17.72 -5.99 0.51
CA ALA A 41 -17.28 -7.13 1.30
C ALA A 41 -18.38 -8.20 1.36
N ASN A 42 -18.02 -9.44 1.06
CA ASN A 42 -18.94 -10.57 1.22
C ASN A 42 -18.98 -10.99 2.70
N ARG A 43 -20.02 -10.54 3.41
CA ARG A 43 -20.19 -10.79 4.84
C ARG A 43 -20.20 -12.27 5.21
N GLU A 44 -20.83 -13.10 4.41
CA GLU A 44 -20.95 -14.54 4.69
C GLU A 44 -19.58 -15.23 4.68
N LEU A 45 -18.68 -14.76 3.81
CA LEU A 45 -17.31 -15.29 3.72
C LEU A 45 -16.37 -14.72 4.76
N ILE A 46 -16.65 -13.54 5.33
CA ILE A 46 -15.72 -12.77 6.18
C ILE A 46 -16.05 -12.88 7.66
N LYS A 47 -17.34 -12.92 8.02
CA LYS A 47 -17.78 -12.85 9.42
C LYS A 47 -17.14 -13.91 10.30
N GLY A 48 -16.50 -13.46 11.38
CA GLY A 48 -15.84 -14.29 12.39
C GLY A 48 -14.52 -14.91 11.94
N LYS A 49 -14.04 -14.61 10.71
CA LYS A 49 -12.79 -15.17 10.19
C LYS A 49 -11.58 -14.24 10.42
N ARG A 50 -10.42 -14.85 10.51
CA ARG A 50 -9.12 -14.19 10.36
C ARG A 50 -8.83 -14.09 8.87
N VAL A 51 -8.72 -12.87 8.36
CA VAL A 51 -8.59 -12.60 6.92
C VAL A 51 -7.16 -12.18 6.60
N VAL A 52 -6.55 -12.83 5.60
CA VAL A 52 -5.33 -12.33 4.95
C VAL A 52 -5.73 -11.58 3.69
N LEU A 53 -5.52 -10.28 3.70
CA LEU A 53 -5.79 -9.39 2.58
C LEU A 53 -4.51 -9.16 1.78
N ILE A 54 -4.54 -9.44 0.48
CA ILE A 54 -3.42 -9.24 -0.43
C ILE A 54 -3.69 -8.00 -1.28
N ASP A 55 -2.71 -7.09 -1.33
CA ASP A 55 -2.76 -5.87 -2.16
C ASP A 55 -1.42 -5.68 -2.89
N ASP A 56 -1.41 -4.87 -3.95
CA ASP A 56 -0.21 -4.64 -4.77
C ASP A 56 0.78 -3.70 -4.09
N SER A 57 0.32 -2.59 -3.53
CA SER A 57 1.17 -1.55 -2.97
C SER A 57 0.43 -0.67 -1.95
N ILE A 58 1.20 -0.03 -1.06
CA ILE A 58 0.72 1.05 -0.19
C ILE A 58 1.49 2.32 -0.52
N VAL A 59 0.75 3.35 -0.98
CA VAL A 59 1.32 4.67 -1.27
C VAL A 59 0.99 5.63 -0.13
N ARG A 60 -0.26 6.09 -0.03
CA ARG A 60 -0.74 7.00 1.04
C ARG A 60 -1.39 6.27 2.22
N GLY A 61 -1.68 4.99 2.11
CA GLY A 61 -2.35 4.17 3.10
C GLY A 61 -3.87 4.38 3.24
N THR A 62 -4.42 5.45 2.68
CA THR A 62 -5.86 5.78 2.80
C THR A 62 -6.79 4.73 2.19
N THR A 63 -6.38 4.08 1.11
CA THR A 63 -7.13 2.99 0.48
C THR A 63 -7.11 1.74 1.38
N SER A 64 -5.92 1.36 1.85
CA SER A 64 -5.73 0.19 2.72
C SER A 64 -6.52 0.35 4.02
N LEU A 65 -6.48 1.55 4.66
CA LEU A 65 -7.30 1.88 5.82
C LEU A 65 -8.80 1.62 5.55
N LYS A 66 -9.33 2.11 4.42
CA LYS A 66 -10.74 1.95 4.08
C LYS A 66 -11.12 0.49 3.81
N ILE A 67 -10.24 -0.27 3.17
CA ILE A 67 -10.47 -1.69 2.91
C ILE A 67 -10.44 -2.48 4.22
N VAL A 68 -9.49 -2.22 5.10
CA VAL A 68 -9.44 -2.86 6.43
C VAL A 68 -10.69 -2.53 7.23
N GLN A 69 -11.11 -1.27 7.26
CA GLN A 69 -12.35 -0.86 7.92
C GLN A 69 -13.56 -1.59 7.34
N MET A 70 -13.67 -1.72 6.02
CA MET A 70 -14.74 -2.48 5.36
C MET A 70 -14.74 -3.96 5.78
N MET A 71 -13.57 -4.60 5.92
CA MET A 71 -13.46 -5.98 6.44
C MET A 71 -13.96 -6.08 7.88
N ARG A 72 -13.58 -5.11 8.74
CA ARG A 72 -14.07 -5.05 10.13
C ARG A 72 -15.58 -4.86 10.19
N GLU A 73 -16.14 -3.95 9.39
CA GLU A 73 -17.60 -3.73 9.28
C GLU A 73 -18.33 -4.98 8.76
N ALA A 74 -17.68 -5.80 7.94
CA ALA A 74 -18.20 -7.10 7.49
C ALA A 74 -18.11 -8.19 8.58
N GLY A 75 -17.43 -7.92 9.70
CA GLY A 75 -17.33 -8.82 10.85
C GLY A 75 -16.08 -9.69 10.87
N ALA A 76 -15.01 -9.32 10.18
CA ALA A 76 -13.72 -10.00 10.30
C ALA A 76 -13.22 -9.98 11.76
N ALA A 77 -12.74 -11.11 12.27
CA ALA A 77 -12.13 -11.22 13.59
C ALA A 77 -10.74 -10.58 13.61
N GLU A 78 -9.94 -10.86 12.57
CA GLU A 78 -8.61 -10.26 12.37
C GLU A 78 -8.43 -9.93 10.88
N VAL A 79 -7.63 -8.88 10.59
CA VAL A 79 -7.28 -8.46 9.22
C VAL A 79 -5.77 -8.31 9.12
N HIS A 80 -5.14 -9.19 8.36
CA HIS A 80 -3.70 -9.23 8.11
C HIS A 80 -3.40 -8.77 6.69
N LEU A 81 -2.64 -7.68 6.52
CA LEU A 81 -2.24 -7.19 5.20
C LEU A 81 -0.92 -7.81 4.74
N ARG A 82 -0.89 -8.21 3.47
CA ARG A 82 0.33 -8.68 2.77
C ARG A 82 0.44 -7.93 1.46
N ILE A 83 1.52 -7.17 1.30
CA ILE A 83 1.72 -6.26 0.18
C ILE A 83 2.76 -6.86 -0.77
N ALA A 84 2.42 -6.93 -2.05
CA ALA A 84 3.23 -7.55 -3.09
C ALA A 84 4.36 -6.64 -3.62
N SER A 85 4.58 -5.49 -2.99
CA SER A 85 5.72 -4.61 -3.22
C SER A 85 6.51 -4.36 -1.94
N PRO A 86 7.76 -3.88 -2.00
CA PRO A 86 8.44 -3.23 -0.88
C PRO A 86 7.73 -1.92 -0.47
N PRO A 87 8.01 -1.37 0.71
CA PRO A 87 7.48 -0.07 1.12
C PRO A 87 7.93 1.05 0.17
N THR A 88 6.98 1.81 -0.39
CA THR A 88 7.25 2.97 -1.25
C THR A 88 7.64 4.17 -0.40
N ARG A 89 8.94 4.51 -0.40
CA ARG A 89 9.54 5.56 0.45
C ARG A 89 9.94 6.82 -0.32
N HIS A 90 10.05 6.71 -1.64
CA HIS A 90 10.54 7.76 -2.52
C HIS A 90 9.60 7.96 -3.70
N SER A 91 9.55 9.19 -4.22
CA SER A 91 8.75 9.52 -5.40
C SER A 91 9.37 8.92 -6.66
N CYS A 92 8.56 8.64 -7.67
CA CYS A 92 9.05 8.20 -8.98
C CYS A 92 9.23 9.42 -9.91
N PHE A 93 10.39 9.50 -10.59
CA PHE A 93 10.67 10.53 -11.58
C PHE A 93 10.73 9.97 -13.01
N TYR A 94 10.38 8.69 -13.19
CA TYR A 94 10.51 7.96 -14.46
C TYR A 94 9.15 7.51 -15.05
N GLY A 95 8.07 8.21 -14.70
CA GLY A 95 6.78 8.03 -15.37
C GLY A 95 5.67 7.37 -14.56
N VAL A 96 5.93 6.90 -13.34
CA VAL A 96 4.86 6.48 -12.43
C VAL A 96 4.38 7.70 -11.65
N ASP A 97 3.07 7.98 -11.72
CA ASP A 97 2.44 9.07 -10.95
C ASP A 97 2.41 8.71 -9.47
N THR A 98 3.45 9.15 -8.75
CA THR A 98 3.54 9.05 -7.29
C THR A 98 3.41 10.44 -6.66
N PRO A 99 2.80 10.55 -5.48
CA PRO A 99 2.75 11.82 -4.78
C PRO A 99 4.14 12.25 -4.29
N GLU A 100 4.25 13.51 -3.87
CA GLU A 100 5.41 14.00 -3.14
C GLU A 100 5.77 13.08 -1.97
N ARG A 101 7.05 12.97 -1.65
CA ARG A 101 7.57 12.11 -0.57
C ARG A 101 6.87 12.33 0.76
N THR A 102 6.53 13.59 1.08
CA THR A 102 5.79 13.98 2.29
C THR A 102 4.39 13.36 2.39
N LYS A 103 3.84 12.83 1.30
CA LYS A 103 2.53 12.17 1.24
C LYS A 103 2.63 10.63 1.19
N LEU A 104 3.86 10.09 1.14
CA LEU A 104 4.10 8.64 1.16
C LEU A 104 4.04 8.13 2.60
N LEU A 105 3.22 7.11 2.86
CA LEU A 105 3.05 6.57 4.21
C LEU A 105 4.35 6.00 4.76
N ALA A 106 5.08 5.21 3.96
CA ALA A 106 6.33 4.57 4.35
C ALA A 106 7.53 5.54 4.43
N ALA A 107 7.41 6.78 3.95
CA ALA A 107 8.39 7.83 4.19
C ALA A 107 8.22 8.50 5.57
N LYS A 108 7.02 8.42 6.14
CA LYS A 108 6.64 9.07 7.40
C LYS A 108 6.66 8.11 8.58
N LEU A 109 6.25 6.87 8.39
CA LEU A 109 6.01 5.89 9.43
C LEU A 109 6.83 4.64 9.20
N ASP A 110 7.28 4.03 10.28
CA ASP A 110 7.83 2.69 10.28
C ASP A 110 6.72 1.62 10.11
N LEU A 111 7.09 0.35 10.10
CA LEU A 111 6.13 -0.74 9.91
C LEU A 111 5.05 -0.77 11.00
N GLY A 112 5.42 -0.50 12.25
CA GLY A 112 4.49 -0.44 13.38
C GLY A 112 3.50 0.70 13.19
N GLY A 113 3.98 1.91 12.97
CA GLY A 113 3.16 3.09 12.72
C GLY A 113 2.25 2.95 11.49
N MET A 114 2.72 2.31 10.41
CA MET A 114 1.87 2.00 9.26
C MET A 114 0.76 0.99 9.59
N THR A 115 1.07 -0.02 10.40
CA THR A 115 0.10 -1.03 10.84
C THR A 115 -1.00 -0.39 11.67
N ASP A 116 -0.61 0.47 12.62
CA ASP A 116 -1.53 1.22 13.47
C ASP A 116 -2.38 2.20 12.66
N PHE A 117 -1.77 2.94 11.73
CA PHE A 117 -2.48 3.88 10.85
C PHE A 117 -3.57 3.20 10.03
N ILE A 118 -3.30 1.99 9.53
CA ILE A 118 -4.22 1.21 8.68
C ILE A 118 -5.25 0.44 9.54
N HIS A 119 -5.05 0.32 10.86
CA HIS A 119 -5.85 -0.49 11.79
C HIS A 119 -5.85 -1.99 11.45
N ALA A 120 -4.74 -2.51 10.91
CA ALA A 120 -4.55 -3.91 10.66
C ALA A 120 -3.99 -4.63 11.89
N ASP A 121 -4.25 -5.94 12.02
CA ASP A 121 -3.64 -6.77 13.07
C ASP A 121 -2.19 -7.11 12.74
N SER A 122 -1.84 -7.16 11.47
CA SER A 122 -0.46 -7.22 11.01
C SER A 122 -0.31 -6.71 9.59
N LEU A 123 0.87 -6.17 9.29
CA LEU A 123 1.28 -5.69 7.97
C LEU A 123 2.63 -6.29 7.62
N SER A 124 2.78 -6.78 6.39
CA SER A 124 4.07 -7.22 5.85
C SER A 124 4.16 -6.88 4.37
N PHE A 125 5.37 -6.57 3.94
CA PHE A 125 5.73 -6.26 2.57
C PHE A 125 6.66 -7.34 2.00
N VAL A 126 6.68 -7.48 0.68
CA VAL A 126 7.75 -8.21 0.01
C VAL A 126 9.06 -7.45 0.23
N SER A 127 10.15 -8.17 0.52
CA SER A 127 11.48 -7.56 0.58
C SER A 127 11.99 -7.22 -0.83
N ILE A 128 12.98 -6.32 -0.92
CA ILE A 128 13.65 -6.02 -2.20
C ILE A 128 14.15 -7.31 -2.86
N ASP A 129 14.88 -8.14 -2.13
CA ASP A 129 15.39 -9.41 -2.68
C ASP A 129 14.27 -10.39 -3.02
N GLY A 130 13.17 -10.38 -2.26
CA GLY A 130 11.96 -11.16 -2.58
C GLY A 130 11.33 -10.73 -3.90
N LEU A 131 11.32 -9.42 -4.19
CA LEU A 131 10.86 -8.89 -5.47
C LEU A 131 11.77 -9.34 -6.62
N TYR A 132 13.10 -9.23 -6.47
CA TYR A 132 14.06 -9.68 -7.47
C TYR A 132 13.97 -11.20 -7.71
N LYS A 133 13.81 -12.00 -6.65
CA LYS A 133 13.58 -13.46 -6.77
C LYS A 133 12.31 -13.79 -7.56
N ALA A 134 11.24 -13.04 -7.35
CA ALA A 134 10.00 -13.21 -8.12
C ALA A 134 10.17 -12.90 -9.62
N LEU A 135 11.19 -12.09 -9.98
CA LEU A 135 11.57 -11.76 -11.35
C LEU A 135 12.65 -12.70 -11.94
N GLY A 136 13.05 -13.74 -11.20
CA GLY A 136 14.03 -14.74 -11.64
C GLY A 136 15.49 -14.38 -11.33
N GLU A 137 15.73 -13.35 -10.53
CA GLU A 137 17.06 -12.97 -10.07
C GLU A 137 17.36 -13.54 -8.68
N ALA A 138 18.64 -13.81 -8.35
CA ALA A 138 19.00 -14.33 -7.03
C ALA A 138 18.82 -13.30 -5.92
N HIS A 139 19.16 -12.03 -6.21
CA HIS A 139 19.09 -10.87 -5.31
C HIS A 139 19.22 -9.57 -6.13
N ARG A 140 19.02 -8.42 -5.49
CA ARG A 140 19.36 -7.12 -6.08
C ARG A 140 20.87 -6.99 -6.21
N ALA A 141 21.35 -6.56 -7.38
CA ALA A 141 22.76 -6.20 -7.54
C ALA A 141 23.04 -4.84 -6.87
N ASP A 142 24.17 -4.73 -6.14
CA ASP A 142 24.56 -3.50 -5.44
C ASP A 142 24.93 -2.38 -6.41
N ILE A 143 25.57 -2.76 -7.53
CA ILE A 143 25.98 -1.82 -8.58
C ILE A 143 25.20 -2.19 -9.84
N HIS A 144 24.54 -1.19 -10.44
CA HIS A 144 23.70 -1.37 -11.64
C HIS A 144 22.60 -2.43 -11.49
N PRO A 145 21.59 -2.19 -10.64
CA PRO A 145 20.46 -3.09 -10.51
C PRO A 145 19.74 -3.25 -11.88
N LYS A 146 19.31 -4.46 -12.18
CA LYS A 146 18.69 -4.80 -13.48
C LYS A 146 17.38 -4.08 -13.73
N TYR A 147 16.68 -3.72 -12.66
CA TYR A 147 15.39 -3.02 -12.68
C TYR A 147 15.47 -1.73 -11.88
N CYS A 148 14.71 -0.71 -12.28
CA CYS A 148 14.56 0.50 -11.48
C CYS A 148 13.71 0.19 -10.25
N ASP A 149 14.29 0.37 -9.07
CA ASP A 149 13.65 0.18 -7.76
C ASP A 149 13.77 1.42 -6.86
N ALA A 150 14.08 2.56 -7.47
CA ALA A 150 14.35 3.82 -6.77
C ALA A 150 13.22 4.28 -5.83
N CYS A 151 11.96 4.02 -6.16
CA CYS A 151 10.84 4.35 -5.28
C CYS A 151 10.84 3.57 -3.95
N PHE A 152 11.56 2.45 -3.88
CA PHE A 152 11.73 1.65 -2.66
C PHE A 152 13.06 1.95 -1.96
N THR A 153 14.14 2.12 -2.72
CA THR A 153 15.53 2.19 -2.24
C THR A 153 16.05 3.62 -2.10
N GLY A 154 15.57 4.57 -2.91
CA GLY A 154 16.14 5.90 -3.08
C GLY A 154 17.37 5.93 -4.00
N ASP A 155 17.72 4.79 -4.60
CA ASP A 155 18.86 4.66 -5.51
C ASP A 155 18.40 4.95 -6.94
N TYR A 156 18.48 6.23 -7.33
CA TYR A 156 18.01 6.69 -8.63
C TYR A 156 19.08 6.46 -9.71
N PRO A 157 18.70 5.94 -10.91
CA PRO A 157 19.65 5.72 -12.01
C PRO A 157 20.37 6.99 -12.49
N THR A 158 19.79 8.17 -12.24
CA THR A 158 20.35 9.47 -12.58
C THR A 158 20.39 10.37 -11.35
N THR A 159 21.37 11.26 -11.26
CA THR A 159 21.45 12.25 -10.19
C THR A 159 20.26 13.21 -10.28
N LEU A 160 19.53 13.37 -9.18
CA LEU A 160 18.48 14.35 -9.04
C LEU A 160 19.08 15.72 -8.77
N THR A 161 18.96 16.67 -9.71
CA THR A 161 19.58 18.01 -9.61
C THR A 161 18.65 19.06 -9.05
N ASP A 162 17.32 18.87 -9.17
CA ASP A 162 16.32 19.89 -8.89
C ASP A 162 15.37 19.51 -7.74
N GLN A 163 15.69 18.43 -6.97
CA GLN A 163 14.78 17.92 -5.96
C GLN A 163 15.50 17.55 -4.68
N ASP A 164 15.02 18.06 -3.56
CA ASP A 164 15.51 17.76 -2.22
C ASP A 164 14.79 16.53 -1.63
N GLU A 165 14.92 15.39 -2.32
CA GLU A 165 14.29 14.11 -1.91
C GLU A 165 14.86 13.56 -0.58
N LEU A 166 16.00 14.07 -0.14
CA LEU A 166 16.67 13.65 1.09
C LEU A 166 16.28 14.52 2.30
N ALA A 167 15.48 15.56 2.11
CA ALA A 167 15.01 16.38 3.23
C ALA A 167 14.25 15.52 4.26
N PRO A 168 14.51 15.71 5.57
CA PRO A 168 13.80 15.01 6.61
C PRO A 168 12.28 15.23 6.49
N VAL A 169 11.49 14.17 6.55
CA VAL A 169 10.04 14.27 6.58
C VAL A 169 9.61 14.51 8.02
N ASP A 170 8.93 15.62 8.27
CA ASP A 170 8.40 15.93 9.60
C ASP A 170 7.30 14.93 9.98
N GLN A 171 7.58 14.14 11.02
CA GLN A 171 6.65 13.12 11.53
C GLN A 171 5.37 13.73 12.14
N PHE A 172 5.42 15.01 12.53
CA PHE A 172 4.30 15.68 13.18
C PHE A 172 3.28 16.30 12.22
N ALA A 173 3.61 16.47 10.94
CA ALA A 173 2.71 17.02 9.93
C ALA A 173 1.41 16.21 9.72
N LEU A 174 1.38 14.94 10.15
CA LEU A 174 0.17 14.09 10.11
C LEU A 174 -0.86 14.44 11.16
N LEU A 175 -0.49 15.14 12.24
CA LEU A 175 -1.41 15.48 13.34
C LEU A 175 -2.24 16.72 13.01
N GLU A 176 -1.74 17.62 12.17
CA GLU A 176 -2.44 18.87 11.81
C GLU A 176 -3.60 18.63 10.81
N GLU A 177 -3.54 17.61 9.96
CA GLU A 177 -4.64 17.29 9.02
C GLU A 177 -5.87 16.64 9.70
N ARG A 178 -5.82 16.30 10.99
CA ARG A 178 -6.96 15.71 11.72
C ARG A 178 -7.88 16.71 12.39
N VAL A 179 -7.59 18.01 12.34
CA VAL A 179 -8.30 19.08 13.06
C VAL A 179 -9.01 20.06 12.12
N GLY A 180 -9.21 19.72 10.86
CA GLY A 180 -9.94 20.55 9.89
C GLY A 180 -11.21 19.89 9.36
#